data_8831ce59f46ab9fc3e9a32110e3a1500
#
_entry.id   8831ce59f46ab9fc3e9a32110e3a1500
#
_cell.length_a   1.000
_cell.length_b   1.000
_cell.length_c   1.000
_cell.angle_alpha   90.00
_cell.angle_beta   90.00
_cell.angle_gamma   90.00
#
_symmetry.space_group_name_H-M   'P 1'
#
loop_
_entity.id
_entity.type
_entity.pdbx_description
1 polymer ?
#
loop_
_entity_poly.entity_id
_entity_poly.type
_entity_poly.pdbx_seq_one_letter_code
_entity_poly.pdbx_strand_id
1 'polypeptide(L)'
;MNKNFGTKFFIFLIFAMLFIVIVPFIVWSSYATIDQISHASGSVIASSKTQEIQSAIDGVISEVLVKEGQKIKKGDTIITLERSQNAAAFEAANAKVASYKATIARLEAEVYSKPLVFSEMTQKYPEFVKTQKELFIKRQQALKDEINTLNEMLKLSQEELKLNLPLVENGDIGYAEIIKIKKQIAEINGQITNKKNKYFQDSQAELTKMNEELSTKEQELADKTVTLERSEINASMDAIVKNIVITTRGAKVRPGDVILELVPVDDRLIIEAKLSPSDISFIKVGQNAAVKLDAYDYSIYGIFNGKVAYISPDTLKEKTSEGEKLYFRVQIELNQQQLMSKIGKEINLTPGMTAQVDIITGDRSVLTYLTKPIIKTFSEAFHEK
;
A
#
# COMPACT_ATOMS: atom_id res chain seq x y z
N MET A 1 -39.00 39.77 -85.64
CA MET A 1 -39.15 39.93 -84.19
C MET A 1 -39.29 38.53 -83.58
N ASN A 2 -38.60 38.28 -82.43
CA ASN A 2 -38.66 37.12 -81.55
C ASN A 2 -37.71 35.91 -81.78
N LYS A 3 -36.41 36.15 -82.01
CA LYS A 3 -35.45 35.04 -81.69
C LYS A 3 -34.94 35.06 -80.22
N ASN A 4 -35.12 36.16 -79.51
CA ASN A 4 -34.58 36.31 -78.13
C ASN A 4 -35.47 35.75 -77.06
N PHE A 5 -36.73 35.34 -77.33
CA PHE A 5 -37.63 34.82 -76.30
C PHE A 5 -37.39 33.34 -76.00
N GLY A 6 -37.09 32.56 -77.02
CA GLY A 6 -36.76 31.13 -76.84
C GLY A 6 -35.45 30.87 -76.08
N THR A 7 -34.43 31.71 -76.37
CA THR A 7 -33.15 31.61 -75.71
C THR A 7 -33.23 32.00 -74.20
N LYS A 8 -33.99 33.03 -73.87
CA LYS A 8 -34.22 33.43 -72.43
C LYS A 8 -35.02 32.39 -71.66
N PHE A 9 -36.03 31.81 -72.33
CA PHE A 9 -36.82 30.73 -71.71
C PHE A 9 -36.02 29.44 -71.51
N PHE A 10 -35.17 29.08 -72.43
CA PHE A 10 -34.25 27.93 -72.33
C PHE A 10 -33.19 28.16 -71.27
N ILE A 11 -32.63 29.35 -71.13
CA ILE A 11 -31.70 29.70 -70.06
C ILE A 11 -32.42 29.69 -68.70
N PHE A 12 -33.65 30.18 -68.61
CA PHE A 12 -34.45 30.10 -67.34
C PHE A 12 -34.72 28.67 -67.01
N LEU A 13 -35.03 27.78 -67.90
CA LEU A 13 -35.28 26.35 -67.70
C LEU A 13 -34.03 25.65 -67.19
N ILE A 14 -32.84 25.98 -67.73
CA ILE A 14 -31.56 25.48 -67.23
C ILE A 14 -31.29 25.94 -65.81
N PHE A 15 -31.49 27.24 -65.49
CA PHE A 15 -31.31 27.76 -64.18
C PHE A 15 -32.34 27.14 -63.19
N ALA A 16 -33.60 26.96 -63.60
CA ALA A 16 -34.61 26.30 -62.77
C ALA A 16 -34.26 24.84 -62.50
N MET A 17 -33.79 24.10 -63.52
CA MET A 17 -33.32 22.72 -63.34
C MET A 17 -32.10 22.66 -62.45
N LEU A 18 -31.16 23.57 -62.60
CA LEU A 18 -29.99 23.68 -61.74
C LEU A 18 -30.38 23.96 -60.28
N PHE A 19 -31.32 24.86 -60.06
CA PHE A 19 -31.84 25.21 -58.76
C PHE A 19 -32.57 24.02 -58.09
N ILE A 20 -33.36 23.26 -58.83
CA ILE A 20 -34.04 22.05 -58.37
C ILE A 20 -33.06 20.95 -57.92
N VAL A 21 -31.86 20.91 -58.48
CA VAL A 21 -30.83 19.93 -58.09
C VAL A 21 -29.98 20.44 -56.92
N ILE A 22 -29.55 21.70 -57.00
CA ILE A 22 -28.61 22.29 -56.00
C ILE A 22 -29.28 22.46 -54.62
N VAL A 23 -30.52 22.95 -54.57
CA VAL A 23 -31.21 23.21 -53.30
C VAL A 23 -31.44 21.93 -52.47
N PRO A 24 -32.00 20.85 -53.04
CA PRO A 24 -32.11 19.59 -52.33
C PRO A 24 -30.75 19.00 -51.93
N PHE A 25 -29.73 19.15 -52.77
CA PHE A 25 -28.39 18.70 -52.49
C PHE A 25 -27.79 19.45 -51.28
N ILE A 26 -27.94 20.78 -51.18
CA ILE A 26 -27.46 21.59 -50.07
C ILE A 26 -28.23 21.19 -48.78
N VAL A 27 -29.55 21.01 -48.90
CA VAL A 27 -30.38 20.58 -47.75
C VAL A 27 -29.95 19.19 -47.29
N TRP A 28 -29.83 18.21 -48.17
CA TRP A 28 -29.37 16.86 -47.82
C TRP A 28 -27.97 16.88 -47.22
N SER A 29 -27.02 17.61 -47.87
CA SER A 29 -25.63 17.73 -47.40
C SER A 29 -25.49 18.43 -46.02
N SER A 30 -26.48 19.23 -45.64
CA SER A 30 -26.56 19.85 -44.33
C SER A 30 -26.94 18.85 -43.22
N TYR A 31 -27.77 17.84 -43.54
CA TYR A 31 -28.22 16.82 -42.57
C TYR A 31 -27.35 15.54 -42.60
N ALA A 32 -26.74 15.24 -43.76
CA ALA A 32 -25.87 14.10 -43.87
C ALA A 32 -24.58 14.34 -43.10
N THR A 33 -24.23 13.45 -42.16
CA THR A 33 -23.01 13.53 -41.33
C THR A 33 -21.97 12.51 -41.80
N ILE A 34 -20.71 12.89 -41.66
CA ILE A 34 -19.54 12.03 -41.88
C ILE A 34 -18.72 12.05 -40.62
N ASP A 35 -18.28 10.89 -40.16
CA ASP A 35 -17.39 10.76 -39.02
C ASP A 35 -16.06 11.50 -39.28
N GLN A 36 -15.68 12.34 -38.33
CA GLN A 36 -14.34 12.94 -38.36
C GLN A 36 -13.40 12.01 -37.61
N ILE A 37 -12.33 11.60 -38.24
CA ILE A 37 -11.37 10.64 -37.72
C ILE A 37 -10.01 11.32 -37.61
N SER A 38 -9.35 11.11 -36.45
CA SER A 38 -7.93 11.45 -36.28
C SER A 38 -7.11 10.17 -36.31
N HIS A 39 -6.11 10.15 -37.17
CA HIS A 39 -5.21 9.00 -37.32
C HIS A 39 -4.03 9.09 -36.39
N ALA A 40 -3.72 7.98 -35.71
CA ALA A 40 -2.55 7.85 -34.88
C ALA A 40 -1.87 6.49 -35.12
N SER A 41 -0.55 6.46 -35.07
CA SER A 41 0.23 5.22 -35.09
C SER A 41 0.53 4.82 -33.65
N GLY A 42 0.45 3.54 -33.32
CA GLY A 42 0.67 3.04 -31.96
C GLY A 42 1.25 1.66 -31.91
N SER A 43 1.42 1.17 -30.70
CA SER A 43 1.84 -0.20 -30.44
C SER A 43 1.10 -0.78 -29.25
N VAL A 44 0.96 -2.09 -29.26
CA VAL A 44 0.44 -2.85 -28.11
C VAL A 44 1.47 -2.80 -26.99
N ILE A 45 1.09 -2.32 -25.84
CA ILE A 45 1.92 -2.33 -24.65
C ILE A 45 1.18 -3.00 -23.50
N ALA A 46 1.91 -3.49 -22.52
CA ALA A 46 1.35 -3.88 -21.23
C ALA A 46 0.87 -2.62 -20.49
N SER A 47 -0.32 -2.69 -19.87
CA SER A 47 -0.87 -1.56 -19.10
C SER A 47 -0.01 -1.22 -17.88
N SER A 48 0.56 -2.23 -17.25
CA SER A 48 1.42 -2.09 -16.08
C SER A 48 2.89 -2.00 -16.47
N LYS A 49 3.59 -1.12 -15.79
CA LYS A 49 5.04 -0.99 -15.94
C LYS A 49 5.75 -2.15 -15.25
N THR A 50 6.90 -2.54 -15.80
CA THR A 50 7.85 -3.42 -15.11
C THR A 50 8.06 -2.92 -13.68
N GLN A 51 7.91 -3.83 -12.71
CA GLN A 51 8.18 -3.54 -11.31
C GLN A 51 9.55 -4.03 -10.92
N GLU A 52 10.32 -3.16 -10.31
CA GLU A 52 11.61 -3.50 -9.72
C GLU A 52 11.40 -3.96 -8.28
N ILE A 53 11.86 -5.14 -7.96
CA ILE A 53 11.89 -5.64 -6.59
C ILE A 53 13.26 -5.29 -6.01
N GLN A 54 13.23 -4.48 -4.95
CA GLN A 54 14.42 -3.98 -4.28
C GLN A 54 14.55 -4.57 -2.88
N SER A 55 15.79 -4.71 -2.39
CA SER A 55 16.03 -5.07 -1.00
C SER A 55 15.60 -3.94 -0.07
N ALA A 56 14.87 -4.27 0.99
CA ALA A 56 14.49 -3.32 2.02
C ALA A 56 15.49 -3.28 3.20
N ILE A 57 16.39 -4.27 3.28
CA ILE A 57 17.35 -4.43 4.37
C ILE A 57 18.74 -4.79 3.82
N ASP A 58 19.78 -4.56 4.63
CA ASP A 58 21.10 -5.14 4.38
C ASP A 58 21.07 -6.66 4.59
N GLY A 59 21.72 -7.38 3.71
CA GLY A 59 21.81 -8.83 3.85
C GLY A 59 22.72 -9.50 2.84
N VAL A 60 22.87 -10.80 2.98
CA VAL A 60 23.57 -11.65 2.04
C VAL A 60 22.54 -12.60 1.42
N ILE A 61 22.55 -12.74 0.10
CA ILE A 61 21.62 -13.65 -0.59
C ILE A 61 21.98 -15.10 -0.23
N SER A 62 21.04 -15.77 0.41
CA SER A 62 21.15 -17.18 0.71
C SER A 62 20.77 -18.02 -0.50
N GLU A 63 19.61 -17.73 -1.11
CA GLU A 63 19.10 -18.51 -2.25
C GLU A 63 18.16 -17.66 -3.10
N VAL A 64 18.21 -17.88 -4.43
CA VAL A 64 17.26 -17.34 -5.41
C VAL A 64 16.36 -18.51 -5.84
N LEU A 65 15.07 -18.42 -5.53
CA LEU A 65 14.09 -19.50 -5.68
C LEU A 65 13.37 -19.50 -7.02
N VAL A 66 13.57 -18.46 -7.83
CA VAL A 66 12.89 -18.27 -9.11
C VAL A 66 13.87 -18.20 -10.27
N LYS A 67 13.36 -18.41 -11.50
CA LYS A 67 14.12 -18.31 -12.74
C LYS A 67 13.50 -17.28 -13.67
N GLU A 68 14.31 -16.71 -14.57
CA GLU A 68 13.81 -15.84 -15.62
C GLU A 68 12.78 -16.55 -16.51
N GLY A 69 11.69 -15.85 -16.83
CA GLY A 69 10.54 -16.38 -17.55
C GLY A 69 9.56 -17.19 -16.70
N GLN A 70 9.82 -17.41 -15.41
CA GLN A 70 8.92 -18.15 -14.52
C GLN A 70 7.71 -17.29 -14.14
N LYS A 71 6.52 -17.89 -14.16
CA LYS A 71 5.29 -17.30 -13.59
C LYS A 71 5.30 -17.54 -12.09
N ILE A 72 5.06 -16.49 -11.33
CA ILE A 72 4.97 -16.48 -9.87
C ILE A 72 3.63 -15.88 -9.43
N LYS A 73 3.13 -16.32 -8.29
CA LYS A 73 1.91 -15.81 -7.67
C LYS A 73 2.24 -14.84 -6.55
N LYS A 74 1.29 -13.98 -6.25
CA LYS A 74 1.38 -13.10 -5.07
C LYS A 74 1.61 -13.93 -3.81
N GLY A 75 2.66 -13.57 -3.05
CA GLY A 75 3.08 -14.25 -1.83
C GLY A 75 4.12 -15.34 -2.01
N ASP A 76 4.43 -15.75 -3.25
CA ASP A 76 5.51 -16.70 -3.49
C ASP A 76 6.85 -16.09 -3.07
N THR A 77 7.67 -16.86 -2.36
CA THR A 77 9.01 -16.43 -1.97
C THR A 77 9.94 -16.45 -3.19
N ILE A 78 10.51 -15.29 -3.48
CA ILE A 78 11.38 -15.08 -4.63
C ILE A 78 12.84 -15.30 -4.26
N ILE A 79 13.27 -14.69 -3.15
CA ILE A 79 14.64 -14.69 -2.67
C ILE A 79 14.63 -14.79 -1.16
N THR A 80 15.59 -15.54 -0.63
CA THR A 80 15.87 -15.58 0.80
C THR A 80 17.24 -14.96 1.08
N LEU A 81 17.28 -14.02 2.01
CA LEU A 81 18.51 -13.52 2.60
C LEU A 81 18.95 -14.42 3.74
N GLU A 82 20.20 -14.32 4.16
CA GLU A 82 20.71 -15.08 5.30
C GLU A 82 19.96 -14.66 6.57
N ARG A 83 19.23 -15.63 7.14
CA ARG A 83 18.30 -15.39 8.27
C ARG A 83 18.94 -15.63 9.63
N SER A 84 20.06 -16.36 9.69
CA SER A 84 20.62 -16.85 10.95
C SER A 84 20.88 -15.72 11.96
N GLN A 85 21.49 -14.63 11.51
CA GLN A 85 21.79 -13.47 12.36
C GLN A 85 20.52 -12.73 12.76
N ASN A 86 19.58 -12.51 11.84
CA ASN A 86 18.32 -11.82 12.11
C ASN A 86 17.41 -12.65 13.03
N ALA A 87 17.36 -13.97 12.85
CA ALA A 87 16.64 -14.89 13.72
C ALA A 87 17.23 -14.90 15.15
N ALA A 88 18.56 -14.92 15.29
CA ALA A 88 19.21 -14.83 16.59
C ALA A 88 18.93 -13.48 17.27
N ALA A 89 18.94 -12.38 16.54
CA ALA A 89 18.61 -11.05 17.07
C ALA A 89 17.14 -10.95 17.51
N PHE A 90 16.21 -11.52 16.73
CA PHE A 90 14.80 -11.62 17.09
C PHE A 90 14.61 -12.45 18.35
N GLU A 91 15.21 -13.65 18.45
CA GLU A 91 15.10 -14.50 19.66
C GLU A 91 15.68 -13.82 20.89
N ALA A 92 16.78 -13.10 20.78
CA ALA A 92 17.37 -12.34 21.88
C ALA A 92 16.43 -11.22 22.36
N ALA A 93 15.81 -10.47 21.43
CA ALA A 93 14.83 -9.44 21.75
C ALA A 93 13.55 -10.05 22.39
N ASN A 94 13.08 -11.17 21.85
CA ASN A 94 11.92 -11.90 22.34
C ASN A 94 12.14 -12.42 23.77
N ALA A 95 13.29 -13.02 24.05
CA ALA A 95 13.69 -13.44 25.39
C ALA A 95 13.76 -12.26 26.38
N LYS A 96 14.25 -11.10 25.92
CA LYS A 96 14.32 -9.89 26.73
C LYS A 96 12.94 -9.40 27.13
N VAL A 97 12.01 -9.30 26.18
CA VAL A 97 10.60 -8.93 26.44
C VAL A 97 9.95 -9.94 27.40
N ALA A 98 10.18 -11.24 27.22
CA ALA A 98 9.67 -12.27 28.12
C ALA A 98 10.18 -12.10 29.55
N SER A 99 11.47 -11.74 29.74
CA SER A 99 12.06 -11.47 31.03
C SER A 99 11.41 -10.28 31.77
N TYR A 100 11.15 -9.17 31.02
CA TYR A 100 10.43 -8.02 31.57
C TYR A 100 8.99 -8.39 31.94
N LYS A 101 8.26 -9.09 31.07
CA LYS A 101 6.88 -9.57 31.35
C LYS A 101 6.83 -10.50 32.56
N ALA A 102 7.83 -11.35 32.76
CA ALA A 102 7.94 -12.19 33.94
C ALA A 102 8.11 -11.34 35.24
N THR A 103 8.95 -10.33 35.17
CA THR A 103 9.18 -9.40 36.30
C THR A 103 7.92 -8.61 36.62
N ILE A 104 7.25 -8.09 35.60
CA ILE A 104 5.98 -7.33 35.75
C ILE A 104 4.90 -8.21 36.34
N ALA A 105 4.73 -9.45 35.89
CA ALA A 105 3.76 -10.38 36.45
C ALA A 105 3.97 -10.61 37.96
N ARG A 106 5.24 -10.70 38.43
CA ARG A 106 5.57 -10.77 39.86
C ARG A 106 5.17 -9.49 40.57
N LEU A 107 5.56 -8.34 40.05
CA LEU A 107 5.29 -7.05 40.68
C LEU A 107 3.79 -6.73 40.73
N GLU A 108 3.03 -7.07 39.69
CA GLU A 108 1.57 -6.96 39.72
C GLU A 108 0.93 -7.84 40.80
N ALA A 109 1.44 -9.07 40.96
CA ALA A 109 0.98 -9.95 42.02
C ALA A 109 1.31 -9.37 43.43
N GLU A 110 2.48 -8.75 43.61
CA GLU A 110 2.89 -8.07 44.85
C GLU A 110 2.05 -6.82 45.13
N VAL A 111 1.85 -5.95 44.13
CA VAL A 111 1.15 -4.68 44.27
C VAL A 111 -0.35 -4.88 44.45
N TYR A 112 -0.96 -5.73 43.67
CA TYR A 112 -2.42 -5.91 43.67
C TYR A 112 -2.88 -7.10 44.53
N SER A 113 -1.95 -7.78 45.21
CA SER A 113 -2.24 -8.99 46.02
C SER A 113 -3.02 -10.06 45.23
N LYS A 114 -2.67 -10.22 43.93
CA LYS A 114 -3.29 -11.18 43.02
C LYS A 114 -2.46 -12.47 42.92
N PRO A 115 -3.04 -13.60 42.50
CA PRO A 115 -2.27 -14.79 42.16
C PRO A 115 -1.20 -14.48 41.10
N LEU A 116 -0.01 -15.05 41.24
CA LEU A 116 1.06 -14.94 40.29
C LEU A 116 0.75 -15.80 39.05
N VAL A 117 0.50 -15.14 37.90
CA VAL A 117 0.18 -15.77 36.62
C VAL A 117 1.14 -15.25 35.57
N PHE A 118 1.74 -16.14 34.78
CA PHE A 118 2.65 -15.81 33.71
C PHE A 118 1.98 -15.96 32.32
N SER A 119 2.27 -15.07 31.38
CA SER A 119 1.76 -15.12 30.02
C SER A 119 2.35 -16.32 29.25
N GLU A 120 1.67 -16.76 28.16
CA GLU A 120 2.16 -17.85 27.30
C GLU A 120 3.56 -17.57 26.75
N MET A 121 3.83 -16.32 26.37
CA MET A 121 5.15 -15.89 25.90
C MET A 121 6.22 -16.14 26.96
N THR A 122 5.95 -15.80 28.22
CA THR A 122 6.87 -15.99 29.35
C THR A 122 7.09 -17.47 29.68
N GLN A 123 6.05 -18.29 29.51
CA GLN A 123 6.13 -19.73 29.77
C GLN A 123 7.08 -20.48 28.86
N LYS A 124 7.39 -19.91 27.66
CA LYS A 124 8.43 -20.45 26.75
C LYS A 124 9.84 -20.36 27.34
N TYR A 125 10.05 -19.55 28.39
CA TYR A 125 11.32 -19.34 29.09
C TYR A 125 11.21 -19.76 30.56
N PRO A 126 11.27 -21.05 30.85
CA PRO A 126 11.00 -21.58 32.18
C PRO A 126 11.97 -21.07 33.27
N GLU A 127 13.18 -20.67 32.88
CA GLU A 127 14.17 -20.06 33.76
C GLU A 127 13.70 -18.73 34.35
N PHE A 128 13.06 -17.88 33.54
CA PHE A 128 12.52 -16.60 34.01
C PHE A 128 11.33 -16.82 34.96
N VAL A 129 10.44 -17.75 34.56
CA VAL A 129 9.28 -18.12 35.38
C VAL A 129 9.76 -18.64 36.77
N LYS A 130 10.73 -19.55 36.78
CA LYS A 130 11.27 -20.12 38.00
C LYS A 130 11.88 -19.03 38.91
N THR A 131 12.75 -18.21 38.34
CA THR A 131 13.44 -17.13 39.06
C THR A 131 12.44 -16.14 39.68
N GLN A 132 11.47 -15.68 38.94
CA GLN A 132 10.49 -14.71 39.43
C GLN A 132 9.53 -15.34 40.49
N LYS A 133 9.16 -16.61 40.30
CA LYS A 133 8.35 -17.34 41.28
C LYS A 133 9.09 -17.52 42.62
N GLU A 134 10.37 -17.91 42.56
CA GLU A 134 11.19 -18.06 43.79
C GLU A 134 11.38 -16.69 44.47
N LEU A 135 11.64 -15.63 43.72
CA LEU A 135 11.77 -14.28 44.26
C LEU A 135 10.46 -13.80 44.92
N PHE A 136 9.32 -14.02 44.26
CA PHE A 136 8.00 -13.70 44.81
C PHE A 136 7.77 -14.36 46.18
N ILE A 137 8.02 -15.69 46.26
CA ILE A 137 7.84 -16.46 47.51
C ILE A 137 8.76 -15.92 48.62
N LYS A 138 10.04 -15.67 48.30
CA LYS A 138 11.01 -15.16 49.28
C LYS A 138 10.63 -13.77 49.79
N ARG A 139 10.22 -12.85 48.93
CA ARG A 139 9.81 -11.49 49.33
C ARG A 139 8.54 -11.50 50.16
N GLN A 140 7.55 -12.31 49.78
CA GLN A 140 6.33 -12.47 50.58
C GLN A 140 6.63 -13.08 51.97
N GLN A 141 7.49 -14.10 52.04
CA GLN A 141 7.86 -14.73 53.30
C GLN A 141 8.59 -13.74 54.19
N ALA A 142 9.55 -12.98 53.69
CA ALA A 142 10.27 -11.97 54.45
C ALA A 142 9.33 -10.91 55.06
N LEU A 143 8.40 -10.37 54.25
CA LEU A 143 7.39 -9.42 54.73
C LEU A 143 6.50 -10.05 55.82
N LYS A 144 6.06 -11.29 55.60
CA LYS A 144 5.22 -12.04 56.55
C LYS A 144 5.93 -12.25 57.90
N ASP A 145 7.21 -12.63 57.85
CA ASP A 145 8.00 -12.90 59.08
C ASP A 145 8.22 -11.60 59.86
N GLU A 146 8.55 -10.48 59.18
CA GLU A 146 8.65 -9.17 59.84
C GLU A 146 7.31 -8.76 60.51
N ILE A 147 6.20 -8.90 59.77
CA ILE A 147 4.86 -8.57 60.33
C ILE A 147 4.47 -9.49 61.46
N ASN A 148 4.79 -10.79 61.39
CA ASN A 148 4.52 -11.74 62.48
C ASN A 148 5.28 -11.35 63.77
N THR A 149 6.56 -10.99 63.64
CA THR A 149 7.36 -10.53 64.79
C THR A 149 6.75 -9.27 65.44
N LEU A 150 6.33 -8.29 64.62
CA LEU A 150 5.66 -7.08 65.13
C LEU A 150 4.30 -7.40 65.78
N ASN A 151 3.54 -8.35 65.23
CA ASN A 151 2.26 -8.79 65.78
C ASN A 151 2.46 -9.51 67.17
N GLU A 152 3.53 -10.30 67.32
CA GLU A 152 3.88 -10.90 68.62
C GLU A 152 4.21 -9.82 69.63
N MET A 153 5.02 -8.80 69.30
CA MET A 153 5.31 -7.65 70.13
C MET A 153 4.02 -6.89 70.54
N LEU A 154 3.15 -6.65 69.49
CA LEU A 154 1.83 -6.03 69.74
C LEU A 154 0.99 -6.80 70.71
N LYS A 155 0.92 -8.13 70.56
CA LYS A 155 0.18 -9.01 71.44
C LYS A 155 0.71 -8.92 72.86
N LEU A 156 2.03 -9.00 73.08
CA LEU A 156 2.64 -8.86 74.40
C LEU A 156 2.34 -7.50 75.03
N SER A 157 2.45 -6.40 74.35
CA SER A 157 2.12 -5.07 74.85
C SER A 157 0.62 -4.93 75.16
N GLN A 158 -0.26 -5.60 74.40
CA GLN A 158 -1.69 -5.62 74.67
C GLN A 158 -1.99 -6.47 75.98
N GLU A 159 -1.30 -7.58 76.14
CA GLU A 159 -1.39 -8.39 77.36
C GLU A 159 -0.90 -7.61 78.62
N GLU A 160 0.24 -6.89 78.44
CA GLU A 160 0.78 -6.02 79.48
C GLU A 160 -0.22 -4.91 79.87
N LEU A 161 -0.86 -4.27 78.89
CA LEU A 161 -1.91 -3.28 79.11
C LEU A 161 -3.08 -3.87 79.91
N LYS A 162 -3.51 -5.07 79.51
CA LYS A 162 -4.63 -5.79 80.21
C LYS A 162 -4.31 -6.12 81.63
N LEU A 163 -3.06 -6.50 81.96
CA LEU A 163 -2.65 -6.81 83.34
C LEU A 163 -2.50 -5.56 84.18
N ASN A 164 -2.07 -4.42 83.59
CA ASN A 164 -1.83 -3.18 84.32
C ASN A 164 -3.10 -2.34 84.55
N LEU A 165 -4.17 -2.52 83.78
CA LEU A 165 -5.42 -1.77 83.93
C LEU A 165 -6.05 -1.94 85.32
N PRO A 166 -6.21 -3.14 85.92
CA PRO A 166 -6.76 -3.31 87.25
C PRO A 166 -5.88 -2.71 88.37
N LEU A 167 -4.53 -2.70 88.16
CA LEU A 167 -3.60 -2.17 89.14
C LEU A 167 -3.67 -0.64 89.26
N VAL A 168 -4.01 0.05 88.12
CA VAL A 168 -4.29 1.51 88.14
C VAL A 168 -5.58 1.79 88.88
N GLU A 169 -6.63 0.99 88.66
CA GLU A 169 -7.94 1.12 89.36
C GLU A 169 -7.79 0.94 90.88
N ASN A 170 -6.90 0.06 91.32
CA ASN A 170 -6.59 -0.15 92.71
C ASN A 170 -5.65 0.88 93.36
N GLY A 171 -5.01 1.79 92.48
CA GLY A 171 -4.04 2.78 92.94
C GLY A 171 -2.62 2.27 93.12
N ASP A 172 -2.31 1.02 92.69
CA ASP A 172 -1.01 0.39 92.84
C ASP A 172 0.04 0.91 91.90
N ILE A 173 -0.39 1.40 90.69
CA ILE A 173 0.46 2.04 89.69
C ILE A 173 -0.14 3.34 89.13
N GLY A 174 0.72 4.26 88.65
CA GLY A 174 0.31 5.55 88.11
C GLY A 174 -0.25 5.44 86.67
N TYR A 175 -1.27 6.26 86.34
CA TYR A 175 -1.88 6.30 85.02
C TYR A 175 -0.89 6.59 83.87
N ALA A 176 0.27 7.23 84.19
CA ALA A 176 1.35 7.47 83.30
C ALA A 176 1.90 6.19 82.64
N GLU A 177 1.91 5.05 83.38
CA GLU A 177 2.36 3.76 82.84
C GLU A 177 1.40 3.21 81.78
N ILE A 178 0.09 3.35 81.97
CA ILE A 178 -0.92 3.01 80.97
C ILE A 178 -0.73 3.82 79.70
N ILE A 179 -0.45 5.13 79.79
CA ILE A 179 -0.19 6.00 78.60
C ILE A 179 1.05 5.52 77.88
N LYS A 180 2.12 5.13 78.57
CA LYS A 180 3.35 4.62 77.96
C LYS A 180 3.11 3.33 77.24
N ILE A 181 2.36 2.35 77.77
CA ILE A 181 2.04 1.11 77.04
C ILE A 181 1.15 1.38 75.87
N LYS A 182 0.13 2.25 75.95
CA LYS A 182 -0.69 2.66 74.82
C LYS A 182 0.11 3.33 73.70
N LYS A 183 1.09 4.17 74.05
CA LYS A 183 2.01 4.75 73.11
C LYS A 183 2.83 3.68 72.39
N GLN A 184 3.39 2.70 73.09
CA GLN A 184 4.11 1.58 72.54
C GLN A 184 3.26 0.76 71.56
N ILE A 185 1.99 0.46 71.90
CA ILE A 185 1.03 -0.21 71.01
C ILE A 185 0.78 0.58 69.76
N ALA A 186 0.62 1.91 69.89
CA ALA A 186 0.45 2.78 68.74
C ALA A 186 1.71 2.82 67.81
N GLU A 187 2.90 2.82 68.42
CA GLU A 187 4.17 2.77 67.68
C GLU A 187 4.32 1.46 66.91
N ILE A 188 4.01 0.29 67.50
CA ILE A 188 4.08 -1.01 66.84
C ILE A 188 3.08 -1.08 65.71
N ASN A 189 1.84 -0.61 65.87
CA ASN A 189 0.84 -0.52 64.77
C ASN A 189 1.33 0.37 63.65
N GLY A 190 1.96 1.51 63.99
CA GLY A 190 2.61 2.39 63.00
C GLY A 190 3.71 1.67 62.22
N GLN A 191 4.56 0.88 62.90
CA GLN A 191 5.61 0.09 62.27
C GLN A 191 5.05 -0.96 61.29
N ILE A 192 3.99 -1.68 61.66
CA ILE A 192 3.32 -2.67 60.81
C ILE A 192 2.79 -1.99 59.56
N THR A 193 2.10 -0.86 59.71
CA THR A 193 1.56 -0.08 58.57
C THR A 193 2.67 0.44 57.69
N ASN A 194 3.73 0.98 58.28
CA ASN A 194 4.87 1.49 57.53
C ASN A 194 5.60 0.40 56.73
N LYS A 195 5.76 -0.81 57.31
CA LYS A 195 6.36 -1.95 56.59
C LYS A 195 5.53 -2.38 55.38
N LYS A 196 4.21 -2.48 55.53
CA LYS A 196 3.29 -2.81 54.44
C LYS A 196 3.33 -1.72 53.33
N ASN A 197 3.25 -0.45 53.74
CA ASN A 197 3.28 0.67 52.80
C ASN A 197 4.60 0.74 52.04
N LYS A 198 5.73 0.53 52.73
CA LYS A 198 7.05 0.52 52.09
C LYS A 198 7.16 -0.61 51.07
N TYR A 199 6.75 -1.84 51.41
CA TYR A 199 6.74 -2.94 50.45
C TYR A 199 5.91 -2.63 49.20
N PHE A 200 4.70 -2.07 49.41
CA PHE A 200 3.84 -1.64 48.32
C PHE A 200 4.50 -0.54 47.45
N GLN A 201 5.05 0.52 48.05
CA GLN A 201 5.69 1.62 47.34
C GLN A 201 6.90 1.16 46.55
N ASP A 202 7.77 0.32 47.15
CA ASP A 202 8.94 -0.23 46.50
C ASP A 202 8.55 -1.08 45.28
N SER A 203 7.54 -1.96 45.44
CA SER A 203 7.02 -2.79 44.34
C SER A 203 6.34 -1.98 43.27
N GLN A 204 5.59 -0.91 43.60
CA GLN A 204 4.93 -0.03 42.67
C GLN A 204 5.95 0.78 41.86
N ALA A 205 7.00 1.31 42.49
CA ALA A 205 8.06 2.06 41.83
C ALA A 205 8.81 1.17 40.82
N GLU A 206 9.12 -0.08 41.25
CA GLU A 206 9.76 -1.07 40.37
C GLU A 206 8.84 -1.44 39.20
N LEU A 207 7.53 -1.61 39.44
CA LEU A 207 6.53 -1.92 38.41
C LEU A 207 6.46 -0.81 37.32
N THR A 208 6.40 0.45 37.77
CA THR A 208 6.35 1.59 36.85
C THR A 208 7.59 1.61 35.95
N LYS A 209 8.77 1.48 36.53
CA LYS A 209 10.03 1.41 35.81
C LYS A 209 10.07 0.24 34.85
N MET A 210 9.63 -0.96 35.25
CA MET A 210 9.65 -2.12 34.35
C MET A 210 8.66 -1.98 33.20
N ASN A 211 7.53 -1.32 33.37
CA ASN A 211 6.58 -1.03 32.30
C ASN A 211 7.15 -0.06 31.27
N GLU A 212 7.87 0.99 31.68
CA GLU A 212 8.55 1.92 30.78
C GLU A 212 9.63 1.21 29.96
N GLU A 213 10.45 0.38 30.63
CA GLU A 213 11.48 -0.40 29.95
C GLU A 213 10.87 -1.46 29.01
N LEU A 214 9.76 -2.11 29.41
CA LEU A 214 9.04 -3.06 28.55
C LEU A 214 8.58 -2.40 27.26
N SER A 215 7.96 -1.22 27.33
CA SER A 215 7.51 -0.50 26.15
C SER A 215 8.64 -0.28 25.13
N THR A 216 9.83 0.11 25.61
CA THR A 216 11.01 0.27 24.77
C THR A 216 11.46 -1.06 24.15
N LYS A 217 11.43 -2.16 24.93
CA LYS A 217 11.83 -3.48 24.44
C LYS A 217 10.82 -4.11 23.50
N GLU A 218 9.56 -3.81 23.63
CA GLU A 218 8.54 -4.24 22.67
C GLU A 218 8.70 -3.55 21.30
N GLN A 219 9.10 -2.26 21.29
CA GLN A 219 9.45 -1.58 20.05
C GLN A 219 10.70 -2.19 19.39
N GLU A 220 11.73 -2.50 20.19
CA GLU A 220 12.93 -3.19 19.67
C GLU A 220 12.57 -4.57 19.08
N LEU A 221 11.72 -5.33 19.76
CA LEU A 221 11.23 -6.63 19.27
C LEU A 221 10.46 -6.46 17.95
N ALA A 222 9.59 -5.46 17.84
CA ALA A 222 8.85 -5.19 16.61
C ALA A 222 9.79 -4.88 15.44
N ASP A 223 10.84 -4.07 15.66
CA ASP A 223 11.87 -3.79 14.65
C ASP A 223 12.60 -5.07 14.20
N LYS A 224 13.00 -5.94 15.15
CA LYS A 224 13.66 -7.21 14.83
C LYS A 224 12.71 -8.18 14.11
N THR A 225 11.42 -8.16 14.44
CA THR A 225 10.39 -8.95 13.74
C THR A 225 10.29 -8.53 12.28
N VAL A 226 10.14 -7.24 12.00
CA VAL A 226 10.09 -6.70 10.63
C VAL A 226 11.37 -7.01 9.86
N THR A 227 12.53 -6.89 10.50
CA THR A 227 13.82 -7.21 9.88
C THR A 227 13.91 -8.70 9.52
N LEU A 228 13.44 -9.58 10.39
CA LEU A 228 13.40 -11.03 10.13
C LEU A 228 12.43 -11.37 9.00
N GLU A 229 11.23 -10.78 8.98
CA GLU A 229 10.24 -10.98 7.91
C GLU A 229 10.78 -10.51 6.55
N ARG A 230 11.47 -9.35 6.51
CA ARG A 230 12.09 -8.82 5.30
C ARG A 230 13.30 -9.62 4.81
N SER A 231 13.77 -10.60 5.58
CA SER A 231 14.78 -11.55 5.11
C SER A 231 14.22 -12.54 4.07
N GLU A 232 12.90 -12.62 3.91
CA GLU A 232 12.22 -13.30 2.81
C GLU A 232 11.58 -12.26 1.92
N ILE A 233 11.97 -12.23 0.66
CA ILE A 233 11.42 -11.32 -0.34
C ILE A 233 10.37 -12.08 -1.13
N ASN A 234 9.12 -11.64 -0.99
CA ASN A 234 7.96 -12.29 -1.58
C ASN A 234 7.40 -11.47 -2.74
N ALA A 235 6.75 -12.13 -3.69
CA ALA A 235 6.05 -11.50 -4.79
C ALA A 235 4.89 -10.63 -4.29
N SER A 236 4.86 -9.36 -4.70
CA SER A 236 3.77 -8.42 -4.34
C SER A 236 2.49 -8.67 -5.15
N MET A 237 2.59 -9.35 -6.29
CA MET A 237 1.51 -9.64 -7.24
C MET A 237 1.82 -10.85 -8.10
N ASP A 238 0.83 -11.32 -8.85
CA ASP A 238 1.01 -12.33 -9.88
C ASP A 238 1.81 -11.72 -11.04
N ALA A 239 2.97 -12.31 -11.34
CA ALA A 239 3.90 -11.74 -12.30
C ALA A 239 4.73 -12.81 -13.04
N ILE A 240 5.42 -12.36 -14.09
CA ILE A 240 6.48 -13.14 -14.76
C ILE A 240 7.80 -12.48 -14.43
N VAL A 241 8.78 -13.28 -14.02
CA VAL A 241 10.15 -12.82 -13.78
C VAL A 241 10.78 -12.43 -15.11
N LYS A 242 11.07 -11.15 -15.32
CA LYS A 242 11.63 -10.61 -16.55
C LYS A 242 13.16 -10.76 -16.57
N ASN A 243 13.78 -10.32 -15.48
CA ASN A 243 15.24 -10.28 -15.35
C ASN A 243 15.64 -10.43 -13.88
N ILE A 244 16.72 -11.14 -13.62
CA ILE A 244 17.31 -11.30 -12.29
C ILE A 244 18.65 -10.57 -12.31
N VAL A 245 18.72 -9.40 -11.67
CA VAL A 245 19.91 -8.55 -11.65
C VAL A 245 21.02 -9.17 -10.80
N ILE A 246 20.67 -9.78 -9.67
CA ILE A 246 21.62 -10.39 -8.76
C ILE A 246 21.38 -11.90 -8.71
N THR A 247 22.18 -12.64 -9.43
CA THR A 247 22.10 -14.12 -9.57
C THR A 247 23.03 -14.88 -8.63
N THR A 248 23.98 -14.18 -8.01
CA THR A 248 25.07 -14.81 -7.26
C THR A 248 24.65 -15.10 -5.82
N ARG A 249 24.62 -16.38 -5.44
CA ARG A 249 24.50 -16.79 -4.03
C ARG A 249 25.69 -16.26 -3.23
N GLY A 250 25.46 -15.71 -2.05
CA GLY A 250 26.50 -15.06 -1.24
C GLY A 250 26.74 -13.60 -1.60
N ALA A 251 26.05 -13.03 -2.59
CA ALA A 251 26.13 -11.61 -2.90
C ALA A 251 25.55 -10.77 -1.75
N LYS A 252 26.23 -9.67 -1.42
CA LYS A 252 25.73 -8.70 -0.43
C LYS A 252 24.82 -7.69 -1.11
N VAL A 253 23.65 -7.45 -0.52
CA VAL A 253 22.68 -6.45 -0.96
C VAL A 253 22.49 -5.37 0.11
N ARG A 254 22.16 -4.16 -0.32
CA ARG A 254 21.85 -3.00 0.51
C ARG A 254 20.41 -2.54 0.29
N PRO A 255 19.83 -1.78 1.23
CA PRO A 255 18.53 -1.16 0.99
C PRO A 255 18.54 -0.32 -0.29
N GLY A 256 17.56 -0.58 -1.18
CA GLY A 256 17.42 0.06 -2.48
C GLY A 256 18.11 -0.64 -3.64
N ASP A 257 18.92 -1.65 -3.42
CA ASP A 257 19.49 -2.44 -4.52
C ASP A 257 18.38 -3.23 -5.24
N VAL A 258 18.33 -3.09 -6.58
CA VAL A 258 17.40 -3.83 -7.43
C VAL A 258 17.88 -5.27 -7.53
N ILE A 259 17.01 -6.20 -7.18
CA ILE A 259 17.31 -7.63 -7.17
C ILE A 259 16.80 -8.31 -8.42
N LEU A 260 15.53 -8.00 -8.81
CA LEU A 260 14.91 -8.53 -10.01
C LEU A 260 13.80 -7.61 -10.53
N GLU A 261 13.41 -7.84 -11.77
CA GLU A 261 12.32 -7.13 -12.46
C GLU A 261 11.16 -8.09 -12.73
N LEU A 262 9.95 -7.65 -12.39
CA LEU A 262 8.70 -8.38 -12.60
C LEU A 262 7.81 -7.67 -13.62
N VAL A 263 7.17 -8.48 -14.48
CA VAL A 263 6.06 -8.02 -15.34
C VAL A 263 4.79 -8.66 -14.83
N PRO A 264 3.78 -7.87 -14.42
CA PRO A 264 2.50 -8.40 -13.95
C PRO A 264 1.80 -9.27 -15.00
N VAL A 265 1.16 -10.37 -14.57
CA VAL A 265 0.47 -11.32 -15.50
C VAL A 265 -0.91 -10.81 -15.90
N ASP A 266 -1.60 -10.09 -15.02
CA ASP A 266 -2.94 -9.54 -15.27
C ASP A 266 -2.94 -8.24 -16.09
N ASP A 267 -1.90 -8.04 -16.90
CA ASP A 267 -1.81 -6.86 -17.73
C ASP A 267 -2.86 -6.88 -18.83
N ARG A 268 -3.82 -6.01 -18.67
CA ARG A 268 -4.66 -5.61 -19.79
C ARG A 268 -3.75 -5.00 -20.84
N LEU A 269 -3.72 -5.60 -22.01
CA LEU A 269 -3.00 -5.03 -23.13
C LEU A 269 -3.76 -3.79 -23.61
N ILE A 270 -3.03 -2.69 -23.71
CA ILE A 270 -3.54 -1.41 -24.20
C ILE A 270 -2.76 -1.02 -25.45
N ILE A 271 -3.35 -0.17 -26.28
CA ILE A 271 -2.66 0.44 -27.40
C ILE A 271 -2.16 1.81 -26.95
N GLU A 272 -0.86 2.01 -27.00
CA GLU A 272 -0.28 3.33 -26.84
C GLU A 272 -0.10 3.95 -28.24
N ALA A 273 -0.88 4.98 -28.53
CA ALA A 273 -0.88 5.66 -29.82
C ALA A 273 -0.22 7.04 -29.70
N LYS A 274 0.50 7.43 -30.76
CA LYS A 274 1.18 8.71 -30.92
C LYS A 274 0.31 9.62 -31.81
N LEU A 275 -0.28 10.62 -31.17
CA LEU A 275 -1.16 11.58 -31.83
C LEU A 275 -0.43 12.86 -32.19
N SER A 276 -0.72 13.40 -33.37
CA SER A 276 -0.21 14.70 -33.78
C SER A 276 -0.75 15.83 -32.86
N PRO A 277 0.07 16.85 -32.50
CA PRO A 277 -0.39 18.03 -31.76
C PRO A 277 -1.51 18.81 -32.46
N SER A 278 -1.63 18.74 -33.78
CA SER A 278 -2.71 19.36 -34.55
C SER A 278 -4.10 18.81 -34.19
N ASP A 279 -4.17 17.57 -33.73
CA ASP A 279 -5.44 16.85 -33.59
C ASP A 279 -5.93 16.75 -32.13
N ILE A 280 -5.08 17.13 -31.20
CA ILE A 280 -5.36 16.98 -29.74
C ILE A 280 -6.63 17.71 -29.29
N SER A 281 -6.93 18.87 -29.92
CA SER A 281 -8.09 19.69 -29.57
C SER A 281 -9.43 18.99 -29.75
N PHE A 282 -9.46 17.93 -30.57
CA PHE A 282 -10.67 17.19 -30.92
C PHE A 282 -10.81 15.89 -30.14
N ILE A 283 -9.79 15.48 -29.37
CA ILE A 283 -9.76 14.21 -28.69
C ILE A 283 -10.09 14.37 -27.22
N LYS A 284 -10.96 13.49 -26.72
CA LYS A 284 -11.39 13.44 -25.31
C LYS A 284 -11.36 12.00 -24.81
N VAL A 285 -11.10 11.84 -23.52
CA VAL A 285 -11.23 10.56 -22.84
C VAL A 285 -12.67 10.03 -22.99
N GLY A 286 -12.79 8.74 -23.28
CA GLY A 286 -14.08 8.06 -23.49
C GLY A 286 -14.53 7.96 -24.96
N GLN A 287 -13.87 8.64 -25.91
CA GLN A 287 -14.18 8.52 -27.32
C GLN A 287 -13.88 7.11 -27.86
N ASN A 288 -14.66 6.69 -28.83
CA ASN A 288 -14.45 5.43 -29.53
C ASN A 288 -13.23 5.51 -30.45
N ALA A 289 -12.48 4.42 -30.51
CA ALA A 289 -11.34 4.28 -31.41
C ALA A 289 -11.42 2.93 -32.13
N ALA A 290 -11.13 2.97 -33.42
CA ALA A 290 -11.03 1.79 -34.28
C ALA A 290 -9.55 1.44 -34.42
N VAL A 291 -9.15 0.26 -33.97
CA VAL A 291 -7.77 -0.21 -33.95
C VAL A 291 -7.57 -1.27 -35.02
N LYS A 292 -6.58 -1.08 -35.85
CA LYS A 292 -6.12 -2.00 -36.90
C LYS A 292 -4.72 -2.46 -36.54
N LEU A 293 -4.54 -3.74 -36.27
CA LEU A 293 -3.23 -4.32 -35.92
C LEU A 293 -2.48 -4.64 -37.23
N ASP A 294 -1.25 -4.15 -37.37
CA ASP A 294 -0.47 -4.39 -38.59
C ASP A 294 -0.09 -5.87 -38.83
N ALA A 295 -0.01 -6.65 -37.70
CA ALA A 295 0.25 -8.07 -37.77
C ALA A 295 -0.92 -8.91 -38.31
N TYR A 296 -2.12 -8.32 -38.39
CA TYR A 296 -3.35 -9.00 -38.84
C TYR A 296 -4.04 -8.18 -39.89
N ASP A 297 -4.30 -8.79 -41.07
CA ASP A 297 -5.04 -8.13 -42.12
C ASP A 297 -6.46 -7.78 -41.66
N TYR A 298 -6.76 -6.50 -41.53
CA TYR A 298 -8.04 -5.99 -41.05
C TYR A 298 -9.23 -6.35 -41.95
N SER A 299 -8.98 -6.66 -43.24
CA SER A 299 -10.03 -7.12 -44.14
C SER A 299 -10.52 -8.52 -43.80
N ILE A 300 -9.64 -9.34 -43.25
CA ILE A 300 -9.91 -10.72 -42.84
C ILE A 300 -10.29 -10.79 -41.37
N TYR A 301 -9.48 -10.20 -40.52
CA TYR A 301 -9.62 -10.30 -39.07
C TYR A 301 -10.57 -9.26 -38.46
N GLY A 302 -10.81 -8.15 -39.20
CA GLY A 302 -11.67 -7.07 -38.74
C GLY A 302 -10.94 -5.94 -38.04
N ILE A 303 -11.70 -4.97 -37.57
CA ILE A 303 -11.25 -3.80 -36.82
C ILE A 303 -11.64 -4.01 -35.37
N PHE A 304 -10.72 -3.72 -34.45
CA PHE A 304 -10.97 -3.84 -33.01
C PHE A 304 -11.48 -2.51 -32.47
N ASN A 305 -12.57 -2.55 -31.73
CA ASN A 305 -13.11 -1.36 -31.09
C ASN A 305 -12.46 -1.19 -29.71
N GLY A 306 -12.02 0.02 -29.48
CA GLY A 306 -11.45 0.45 -28.21
C GLY A 306 -12.05 1.79 -27.75
N LYS A 307 -11.64 2.23 -26.58
CA LYS A 307 -11.97 3.55 -26.05
C LYS A 307 -10.71 4.26 -25.58
N VAL A 308 -10.67 5.56 -25.81
CA VAL A 308 -9.59 6.42 -25.27
C VAL A 308 -9.70 6.43 -23.75
N ALA A 309 -8.72 5.83 -23.06
CA ALA A 309 -8.67 5.74 -21.61
C ALA A 309 -7.85 6.88 -21.00
N TYR A 310 -6.77 7.30 -21.69
CA TYR A 310 -5.87 8.33 -21.16
C TYR A 310 -5.27 9.15 -22.31
N ILE A 311 -5.03 10.44 -22.05
CA ILE A 311 -4.34 11.37 -22.92
C ILE A 311 -3.26 12.06 -22.08
N SER A 312 -2.01 12.10 -22.58
CA SER A 312 -0.94 12.81 -21.85
C SER A 312 -1.23 14.31 -21.78
N PRO A 313 -0.98 14.94 -20.60
CA PRO A 313 -1.24 16.37 -20.43
C PRO A 313 -0.26 17.27 -21.20
N ASP A 314 0.87 16.71 -21.65
CA ASP A 314 1.92 17.42 -22.37
C ASP A 314 2.46 16.58 -23.54
N THR A 315 3.14 17.23 -24.47
CA THR A 315 3.79 16.60 -25.61
C THR A 315 5.05 15.86 -25.20
N LEU A 316 5.27 14.72 -25.83
CA LEU A 316 6.50 13.94 -25.75
C LEU A 316 7.32 14.13 -27.03
N LYS A 317 8.63 13.97 -26.91
CA LYS A 317 9.57 14.08 -28.04
C LYS A 317 10.02 12.70 -28.50
N GLU A 318 9.96 12.45 -29.77
CA GLU A 318 10.53 11.27 -30.40
C GLU A 318 11.66 11.69 -31.38
N LYS A 319 12.82 11.08 -31.21
CA LYS A 319 13.92 11.27 -32.18
C LYS A 319 13.68 10.38 -33.38
N THR A 320 13.44 10.99 -34.51
CA THR A 320 13.33 10.32 -35.82
C THR A 320 14.53 10.65 -36.71
N SER A 321 14.71 9.91 -37.78
CA SER A 321 15.74 10.22 -38.79
C SER A 321 15.61 11.63 -39.38
N GLU A 322 14.43 12.24 -39.32
CA GLU A 322 14.11 13.58 -39.86
C GLU A 322 14.18 14.69 -38.79
N GLY A 323 14.51 14.37 -37.56
CA GLY A 323 14.58 15.29 -36.41
C GLY A 323 13.70 14.92 -35.22
N GLU A 324 13.50 15.86 -34.29
CA GLU A 324 12.60 15.67 -33.15
C GLU A 324 11.14 15.91 -33.56
N LYS A 325 10.29 14.90 -33.40
CA LYS A 325 8.85 15.00 -33.65
C LYS A 325 8.10 15.01 -32.32
N LEU A 326 7.24 16.02 -32.13
CA LEU A 326 6.36 16.13 -30.95
C LEU A 326 5.09 15.32 -31.19
N TYR A 327 4.63 14.61 -30.12
CA TYR A 327 3.37 13.87 -30.14
C TYR A 327 2.72 13.86 -28.76
N PHE A 328 1.41 13.72 -28.72
CA PHE A 328 0.68 13.36 -27.51
C PHE A 328 0.53 11.85 -27.42
N ARG A 329 0.76 11.30 -26.23
CA ARG A 329 0.52 9.89 -25.95
C ARG A 329 -0.94 9.67 -25.60
N VAL A 330 -1.60 8.82 -26.33
CA VAL A 330 -2.99 8.41 -26.09
C VAL A 330 -3.02 6.92 -25.82
N GLN A 331 -3.66 6.52 -24.71
CA GLN A 331 -3.84 5.10 -24.39
C GLN A 331 -5.28 4.68 -24.68
N ILE A 332 -5.42 3.56 -25.36
CA ILE A 332 -6.70 3.02 -25.81
C ILE A 332 -6.86 1.63 -25.22
N GLU A 333 -7.92 1.46 -24.43
CA GLU A 333 -8.35 0.16 -23.94
C GLU A 333 -9.17 -0.56 -25.01
N LEU A 334 -8.78 -1.80 -25.32
CA LEU A 334 -9.52 -2.67 -26.23
C LEU A 334 -10.66 -3.36 -25.48
N ASN A 335 -11.79 -3.52 -26.14
CA ASN A 335 -12.88 -4.30 -25.61
C ASN A 335 -12.53 -5.80 -25.70
N GLN A 336 -12.20 -6.42 -24.56
CA GLN A 336 -11.76 -7.82 -24.48
C GLN A 336 -12.77 -8.83 -25.05
N GLN A 337 -14.07 -8.52 -25.07
CA GLN A 337 -15.08 -9.39 -25.63
C GLN A 337 -15.04 -9.44 -27.19
N GLN A 338 -14.32 -8.55 -27.84
CA GLN A 338 -14.22 -8.45 -29.30
C GLN A 338 -12.89 -8.94 -29.88
N LEU A 339 -12.02 -9.54 -29.07
CA LEU A 339 -10.77 -10.16 -29.52
C LEU A 339 -10.99 -11.46 -30.31
N MET A 340 -12.22 -11.78 -30.63
CA MET A 340 -12.54 -12.83 -31.60
C MET A 340 -12.64 -12.20 -33.00
N SER A 341 -11.85 -12.75 -33.94
CA SER A 341 -11.94 -12.33 -35.35
C SER A 341 -13.35 -12.59 -35.89
N LYS A 342 -13.70 -11.90 -37.00
CA LYS A 342 -14.93 -12.19 -37.76
C LYS A 342 -15.07 -13.67 -38.15
N ILE A 343 -13.97 -14.43 -38.14
CA ILE A 343 -13.88 -15.86 -38.51
C ILE A 343 -13.97 -16.76 -37.24
N GLY A 344 -14.15 -16.20 -36.03
CA GLY A 344 -14.23 -16.98 -34.79
C GLY A 344 -12.89 -17.53 -34.29
N LYS A 345 -11.75 -17.05 -34.79
CA LYS A 345 -10.41 -17.38 -34.27
C LYS A 345 -10.02 -16.39 -33.19
N GLU A 346 -9.52 -16.90 -32.08
CA GLU A 346 -8.95 -16.11 -31.00
C GLU A 346 -7.66 -15.42 -31.46
N ILE A 347 -7.55 -14.13 -31.21
CA ILE A 347 -6.40 -13.32 -31.60
C ILE A 347 -5.52 -13.14 -30.37
N ASN A 348 -4.29 -13.63 -30.48
CA ASN A 348 -3.29 -13.48 -29.42
C ASN A 348 -2.57 -12.14 -29.60
N LEU A 349 -2.90 -11.16 -28.77
CA LEU A 349 -2.16 -9.91 -28.70
C LEU A 349 -0.82 -10.13 -28.00
N THR A 350 0.24 -9.59 -28.61
CA THR A 350 1.59 -9.65 -28.03
C THR A 350 2.12 -8.23 -27.90
N PRO A 351 2.69 -7.85 -26.75
CA PRO A 351 3.37 -6.57 -26.60
C PRO A 351 4.41 -6.36 -27.69
N GLY A 352 4.49 -5.13 -28.22
CA GLY A 352 5.37 -4.79 -29.35
C GLY A 352 4.72 -4.87 -30.72
N MET A 353 3.52 -5.42 -30.89
CA MET A 353 2.78 -5.35 -32.15
C MET A 353 2.45 -3.89 -32.47
N THR A 354 2.65 -3.47 -33.71
CA THR A 354 2.25 -2.14 -34.20
C THR A 354 0.78 -2.11 -34.60
N ALA A 355 0.16 -0.95 -34.47
CA ALA A 355 -1.24 -0.72 -34.79
C ALA A 355 -1.48 0.68 -35.36
N GLN A 356 -2.45 0.77 -36.26
CA GLN A 356 -3.04 2.02 -36.67
C GLN A 356 -4.33 2.26 -35.91
N VAL A 357 -4.49 3.48 -35.42
CA VAL A 357 -5.63 3.85 -34.54
C VAL A 357 -6.37 5.01 -35.19
N ASP A 358 -7.65 4.82 -35.43
CA ASP A 358 -8.57 5.82 -35.97
C ASP A 358 -9.50 6.26 -34.84
N ILE A 359 -9.26 7.44 -34.26
CA ILE A 359 -10.09 7.96 -33.12
C ILE A 359 -11.23 8.77 -33.72
N ILE A 360 -12.47 8.42 -33.36
CA ILE A 360 -13.67 9.12 -33.83
C ILE A 360 -13.85 10.37 -32.95
N THR A 361 -13.62 11.54 -33.58
CA THR A 361 -13.58 12.82 -32.86
C THR A 361 -14.91 13.58 -32.89
N GLY A 362 -15.84 13.17 -33.77
CA GLY A 362 -17.18 13.75 -33.89
C GLY A 362 -17.73 13.59 -35.30
N ASP A 363 -18.92 14.14 -35.49
CA ASP A 363 -19.63 14.14 -36.77
C ASP A 363 -19.56 15.53 -37.42
N ARG A 364 -19.33 15.56 -38.72
CA ARG A 364 -19.42 16.80 -39.51
C ARG A 364 -20.38 16.62 -40.64
N SER A 365 -21.16 17.68 -40.95
CA SER A 365 -22.02 17.65 -42.12
C SER A 365 -21.18 17.65 -43.41
N VAL A 366 -21.67 16.93 -44.44
CA VAL A 366 -21.06 16.88 -45.77
C VAL A 366 -20.88 18.28 -46.33
N LEU A 367 -21.84 19.19 -46.09
CA LEU A 367 -21.75 20.59 -46.50
C LEU A 367 -20.52 21.29 -45.88
N THR A 368 -20.29 21.12 -44.57
CA THR A 368 -19.13 21.71 -43.88
C THR A 368 -17.81 21.13 -44.44
N TYR A 369 -17.79 19.85 -44.76
CA TYR A 369 -16.62 19.19 -45.31
C TYR A 369 -16.26 19.76 -46.68
N LEU A 370 -17.25 19.96 -47.59
CA LEU A 370 -17.05 20.50 -48.93
C LEU A 370 -16.72 21.98 -48.95
N THR A 371 -17.27 22.77 -48.02
CA THR A 371 -17.06 24.23 -47.96
C THR A 371 -15.79 24.63 -47.25
N LYS A 372 -15.24 23.78 -46.34
CA LYS A 372 -14.03 24.08 -45.52
C LYS A 372 -12.81 24.52 -46.35
N PRO A 373 -12.40 23.84 -47.46
CA PRO A 373 -11.26 24.29 -48.25
C PRO A 373 -11.51 25.65 -48.90
N ILE A 374 -12.75 25.89 -49.33
CA ILE A 374 -13.13 27.18 -49.97
C ILE A 374 -13.04 28.30 -48.93
N ILE A 375 -13.63 28.13 -47.77
CA ILE A 375 -13.61 29.12 -46.68
C ILE A 375 -12.18 29.36 -46.18
N LYS A 376 -11.33 28.30 -46.09
CA LYS A 376 -9.93 28.42 -45.69
C LYS A 376 -9.14 29.28 -46.67
N THR A 377 -9.26 29.02 -47.98
CA THR A 377 -8.58 29.78 -49.02
C THR A 377 -9.01 31.24 -49.01
N PHE A 378 -10.31 31.52 -48.85
CA PHE A 378 -10.80 32.91 -48.74
C PHE A 378 -10.29 33.60 -47.46
N SER A 379 -10.28 32.91 -46.31
CA SER A 379 -9.78 33.46 -45.06
C SER A 379 -8.28 33.78 -45.11
N GLU A 380 -7.48 32.90 -45.72
CA GLU A 380 -6.04 33.11 -45.91
C GLU A 380 -5.77 34.28 -46.89
N ALA A 381 -6.54 34.39 -47.99
CA ALA A 381 -6.41 35.48 -48.94
C ALA A 381 -6.76 36.89 -48.38
N PHE A 382 -7.64 36.93 -47.37
CA PHE A 382 -8.02 38.23 -46.72
C PHE A 382 -7.17 38.56 -45.48
N HIS A 383 -6.28 37.67 -45.05
CA HIS A 383 -5.40 37.88 -43.89
C HIS A 383 -3.90 37.86 -44.25
N GLU A 384 -3.57 38.12 -45.52
CA GLU A 384 -2.18 38.33 -45.94
C GLU A 384 -1.67 39.65 -45.37
N LYS A 385 -0.76 39.52 -44.37
CA LYS A 385 0.13 40.59 -43.92
C LYS A 385 1.53 40.25 -44.32
#